data_3bd88cb23cab5a07ca2ea5910b465a7e
#
_entry.id   3bd88cb23cab5a07ca2ea5910b465a7e
#
_cell.length_a   1.000
_cell.length_b   1.000
_cell.length_c   1.000
_cell.angle_alpha   90.00
_cell.angle_beta   90.00
_cell.angle_gamma   90.00
#
_symmetry.space_group_name_H-M   'P 1'
#
loop_
_entity.id
_entity.type
_entity.pdbx_description
1 polymer ?
#
loop_
_entity_poly.entity_id
_entity_poly.type
_entity_poly.pdbx_seq_one_letter_code
_entity_poly.pdbx_strand_id
1 'polypeptide(L)'
;MNREQLLIWVRAQYGTQPEYLWPDSPDSAVLRGGNGKWYGLLTRVSRARLGLSGPGDADILNVKCDPALVDALRTQPGFLPAYHMNKRHWISILLDGTVPEEDLLDLLSASHRITIPKNKLRPRAERET
;
A
#
# COMPACT_ATOMS: atom_id res chain seq x y z
N MET A 1 10.83 1.87 7.18
CA MET A 1 10.25 3.09 6.55
C MET A 1 8.99 3.48 7.30
N ASN A 2 8.90 4.74 7.70
CA ASN A 2 7.71 5.26 8.35
C ASN A 2 6.77 5.91 7.33
N ARG A 3 5.63 6.39 7.80
CA ARG A 3 4.60 7.03 6.99
C ARG A 3 5.13 8.22 6.18
N GLU A 4 5.87 9.11 6.83
CA GLU A 4 6.39 10.31 6.18
C GLU A 4 7.40 9.98 5.09
N GLN A 5 8.30 9.04 5.37
CA GLN A 5 9.29 8.57 4.39
C GLN A 5 8.60 7.93 3.18
N LEU A 6 7.54 7.18 3.42
CA LEU A 6 6.78 6.55 2.35
C LEU A 6 6.11 7.59 1.45
N LEU A 7 5.50 8.62 2.04
CA LEU A 7 4.86 9.69 1.27
C LEU A 7 5.87 10.46 0.41
N ILE A 8 7.06 10.72 0.96
CA ILE A 8 8.15 11.34 0.20
C ILE A 8 8.58 10.44 -0.95
N TRP A 9 8.71 9.13 -0.69
CA TRP A 9 9.14 8.17 -1.69
C TRP A 9 8.17 8.06 -2.87
N VAL A 10 6.86 7.93 -2.61
CA VAL A 10 5.87 7.83 -3.69
C VAL A 10 5.76 9.11 -4.51
N ARG A 11 5.97 10.26 -3.88
CA ARG A 11 6.00 11.54 -4.58
C ARG A 11 7.21 11.62 -5.51
N ALA A 12 8.39 11.25 -5.03
CA ALA A 12 9.61 11.26 -5.82
C ALA A 12 9.57 10.23 -6.95
N GLN A 13 9.04 9.04 -6.68
CA GLN A 13 9.07 7.93 -7.61
C GLN A 13 7.95 8.00 -8.66
N TYR A 14 6.75 8.41 -8.26
CA TYR A 14 5.56 8.36 -9.10
C TYR A 14 4.87 9.71 -9.27
N GLY A 15 5.31 10.75 -8.58
CA GLY A 15 4.61 12.03 -8.57
C GLY A 15 3.28 11.99 -7.81
N THR A 16 3.07 10.95 -6.99
CA THR A 16 1.82 10.78 -6.27
C THR A 16 1.62 11.85 -5.22
N GLN A 17 0.44 12.52 -5.26
CA GLN A 17 -0.03 13.43 -4.23
C GLN A 17 -1.05 12.66 -3.38
N PRO A 18 -0.84 12.50 -2.06
CA PRO A 18 -1.80 11.81 -1.22
C PRO A 18 -3.11 12.57 -1.15
N GLU A 19 -4.22 11.83 -1.14
CA GLU A 19 -5.56 12.43 -1.05
C GLU A 19 -6.19 12.05 0.29
N TYR A 20 -6.68 13.06 1.00
CA TYR A 20 -7.30 12.91 2.32
C TYR A 20 -8.80 13.08 2.15
N LEU A 21 -9.52 11.98 1.93
CA LEU A 21 -10.93 11.99 1.54
C LEU A 21 -11.90 11.99 2.71
N TRP A 22 -11.42 11.68 3.92
CA TRP A 22 -12.30 11.47 5.07
C TRP A 22 -11.98 12.45 6.20
N PRO A 23 -12.88 13.43 6.47
CA PRO A 23 -12.69 14.35 7.61
C PRO A 23 -12.59 13.63 8.95
N ASP A 24 -13.32 12.51 9.11
CA ASP A 24 -13.34 11.72 10.33
C ASP A 24 -12.09 10.87 10.52
N SER A 25 -11.27 10.73 9.47
CA SER A 25 -10.05 9.93 9.47
C SER A 25 -8.93 10.72 8.79
N PRO A 26 -8.42 11.78 9.47
CA PRO A 26 -7.47 12.70 8.85
C PRO A 26 -6.12 12.07 8.53
N ASP A 27 -5.82 10.92 9.13
CA ASP A 27 -4.58 10.18 8.87
C ASP A 27 -4.70 9.19 7.70
N SER A 28 -5.87 9.07 7.10
CA SER A 28 -6.08 8.17 5.97
C SER A 28 -5.77 8.87 4.65
N ALA A 29 -4.73 8.39 3.98
CA ALA A 29 -4.23 8.96 2.73
C ALA A 29 -4.33 7.94 1.60
N VAL A 30 -5.05 8.31 0.54
CA VAL A 30 -5.21 7.49 -0.66
C VAL A 30 -4.09 7.80 -1.64
N LEU A 31 -3.48 6.75 -2.20
CA LEU A 31 -2.46 6.84 -3.25
C LEU A 31 -3.06 6.31 -4.55
N ARG A 32 -3.23 7.18 -5.55
CA ARG A 32 -3.79 6.81 -6.85
C ARG A 32 -2.70 6.64 -7.90
N GLY A 33 -2.88 5.64 -8.76
CA GLY A 33 -2.03 5.46 -9.93
C GLY A 33 -2.51 6.28 -11.12
N GLY A 34 -1.82 6.13 -12.26
CA GLY A 34 -2.08 6.89 -13.47
C GLY A 34 -3.45 6.66 -14.09
N ASN A 35 -4.10 5.54 -13.81
CA ASN A 35 -5.46 5.25 -14.29
C ASN A 35 -6.55 5.70 -13.30
N GLY A 36 -6.18 6.41 -12.23
CA GLY A 36 -7.10 6.89 -11.21
C GLY A 36 -7.46 5.86 -10.13
N LYS A 37 -7.04 4.62 -10.27
CA LYS A 37 -7.31 3.57 -9.26
C LYS A 37 -6.34 3.69 -8.10
N TRP A 38 -6.80 3.24 -6.92
CA TRP A 38 -5.98 3.23 -5.72
C TRP A 38 -4.92 2.12 -5.84
N TYR A 39 -3.68 2.44 -5.47
CA TYR A 39 -2.63 1.43 -5.31
C TYR A 39 -2.11 1.38 -3.87
N GLY A 40 -2.51 2.30 -3.03
CA GLY A 40 -2.16 2.31 -1.62
C GLY A 40 -3.16 3.10 -0.80
N LEU A 41 -3.28 2.69 0.47
CA LEU A 41 -4.03 3.43 1.47
C LEU A 41 -3.24 3.40 2.76
N LEU A 42 -2.73 4.57 3.16
CA LEU A 42 -2.10 4.75 4.46
C LEU A 42 -3.16 5.12 5.47
N THR A 43 -3.16 4.46 6.62
CA THR A 43 -4.08 4.83 7.70
C THR A 43 -3.47 4.51 9.05
N ARG A 44 -3.97 5.18 10.09
CA ARG A 44 -3.58 4.94 11.48
C ARG A 44 -4.75 4.28 12.20
N VAL A 45 -4.49 3.14 12.82
CA VAL A 45 -5.51 2.32 13.45
C VAL A 45 -5.04 1.91 14.84
N SER A 46 -5.96 1.82 15.80
CA SER A 46 -5.60 1.34 17.13
C SER A 46 -5.04 -0.09 17.04
N ARG A 47 -4.00 -0.35 17.82
CA ARG A 47 -3.39 -1.68 17.88
C ARG A 47 -4.41 -2.75 18.25
N ALA A 48 -5.33 -2.43 19.13
CA ALA A 48 -6.39 -3.35 19.55
C ALA A 48 -7.26 -3.79 18.37
N ARG A 49 -7.65 -2.86 17.49
CA ARG A 49 -8.46 -3.18 16.30
C ARG A 49 -7.71 -4.03 15.27
N LEU A 50 -6.39 -3.96 15.28
CA LEU A 50 -5.55 -4.77 14.41
C LEU A 50 -5.22 -6.14 15.02
N GLY A 51 -5.70 -6.42 16.24
CA GLY A 51 -5.37 -7.65 16.94
C GLY A 51 -3.95 -7.69 17.49
N LEU A 52 -3.31 -6.53 17.63
CA LEU A 52 -1.95 -6.40 18.13
C LEU A 52 -1.96 -6.11 19.63
N SER A 53 -0.92 -6.58 20.31
CA SER A 53 -0.73 -6.30 21.75
C SER A 53 -0.20 -4.88 21.98
N GLY A 54 -0.41 -4.38 23.20
CA GLY A 54 0.06 -3.06 23.61
C GLY A 54 -0.93 -1.94 23.32
N PRO A 55 -0.72 -0.79 23.97
CA PRO A 55 -1.58 0.39 23.80
C PRO A 55 -1.19 1.19 22.55
N GLY A 56 -2.05 2.13 22.19
CA GLY A 56 -1.78 3.10 21.15
C GLY A 56 -2.22 2.66 19.76
N ASP A 57 -1.70 3.35 18.77
CA ASP A 57 -2.05 3.17 17.38
C ASP A 57 -0.86 2.67 16.56
N ALA A 58 -1.15 2.16 15.38
CA ALA A 58 -0.14 1.75 14.41
C ALA A 58 -0.47 2.34 13.05
N ASP A 59 0.56 2.72 12.32
CA ASP A 59 0.42 3.10 10.92
C ASP A 59 0.49 1.84 10.05
N ILE A 60 -0.44 1.72 9.12
CA ILE A 60 -0.46 0.61 8.17
C ILE A 60 -0.53 1.14 6.74
N LEU A 61 0.05 0.37 5.83
CA LEU A 61 -0.07 0.59 4.40
C LEU A 61 -0.84 -0.58 3.81
N ASN A 62 -1.98 -0.30 3.19
CA ASN A 62 -2.70 -1.30 2.40
C ASN A 62 -2.23 -1.23 0.96
N VAL A 63 -1.86 -2.37 0.40
CA VAL A 63 -1.48 -2.49 -1.01
C VAL A 63 -2.28 -3.60 -1.67
N LYS A 64 -2.50 -3.45 -2.98
CA LYS A 64 -3.20 -4.45 -3.77
C LYS A 64 -2.25 -5.58 -4.13
N CYS A 65 -2.72 -6.81 -4.00
CA CYS A 65 -1.92 -8.02 -4.23
C CYS A 65 -2.74 -9.10 -4.91
N ASP A 66 -2.05 -9.99 -5.61
CA ASP A 66 -2.62 -11.25 -6.08
C ASP A 66 -3.08 -12.08 -4.87
N PRO A 67 -4.26 -12.75 -4.92
CA PRO A 67 -4.76 -13.54 -3.81
C PRO A 67 -3.81 -14.62 -3.29
N ALA A 68 -3.07 -15.29 -4.17
CA ALA A 68 -2.09 -16.29 -3.75
C ALA A 68 -0.97 -15.68 -2.92
N LEU A 69 -0.52 -14.47 -3.29
CA LEU A 69 0.49 -13.75 -2.54
C LEU A 69 -0.06 -13.25 -1.20
N VAL A 70 -1.30 -12.79 -1.17
CA VAL A 70 -1.95 -12.38 0.09
C VAL A 70 -1.94 -13.53 1.10
N ASP A 71 -2.33 -14.73 0.68
CA ASP A 71 -2.35 -15.90 1.56
C ASP A 71 -0.96 -16.23 2.10
N ALA A 72 0.07 -16.16 1.26
CA ALA A 72 1.45 -16.42 1.68
C ALA A 72 1.97 -15.35 2.65
N LEU A 73 1.71 -14.06 2.38
CA LEU A 73 2.20 -12.95 3.20
C LEU A 73 1.54 -12.93 4.58
N ARG A 74 0.28 -13.32 4.69
CA ARG A 74 -0.44 -13.31 5.97
C ARG A 74 0.17 -14.21 7.04
N THR A 75 1.02 -15.15 6.64
CA THR A 75 1.74 -16.02 7.60
C THR A 75 3.04 -15.40 8.08
N GLN A 76 3.45 -14.25 7.54
CA GLN A 76 4.72 -13.61 7.86
C GLN A 76 4.53 -12.44 8.83
N PRO A 77 5.53 -12.17 9.69
CA PRO A 77 5.48 -11.03 10.61
C PRO A 77 5.30 -9.70 9.87
N GLY A 78 4.48 -8.82 10.46
CA GLY A 78 4.25 -7.48 9.92
C GLY A 78 3.16 -7.38 8.86
N PHE A 79 2.57 -8.51 8.45
CA PHE A 79 1.46 -8.54 7.50
C PHE A 79 0.17 -8.92 8.22
N LEU A 80 -0.90 -8.20 7.90
CA LEU A 80 -2.22 -8.39 8.51
C LEU A 80 -3.29 -8.48 7.43
N PRO A 81 -4.44 -9.09 7.73
CA PRO A 81 -5.60 -9.00 6.83
C PRO A 81 -5.91 -7.54 6.54
N ALA A 82 -6.23 -7.22 5.29
CA ALA A 82 -6.46 -5.85 4.87
C ALA A 82 -7.56 -5.19 5.70
N TYR A 83 -7.22 -4.08 6.36
CA TYR A 83 -8.14 -3.34 7.21
C TYR A 83 -9.07 -2.50 6.35
N HIS A 84 -10.39 -2.74 6.45
CA HIS A 84 -11.44 -2.06 5.69
C HIS A 84 -11.28 -2.15 4.16
N MET A 85 -10.56 -3.14 3.68
CA MET A 85 -10.36 -3.38 2.25
C MET A 85 -10.76 -4.83 1.93
N ASN A 86 -10.88 -5.15 0.64
CA ASN A 86 -11.12 -6.52 0.20
C ASN A 86 -9.92 -7.40 0.58
N LYS A 87 -10.17 -8.37 1.47
CA LYS A 87 -9.11 -9.19 2.07
C LYS A 87 -8.52 -10.24 1.14
N ARG A 88 -9.13 -10.48 -0.03
CA ARG A 88 -8.56 -11.37 -1.05
C ARG A 88 -7.53 -10.67 -1.93
N HIS A 89 -7.73 -9.36 -2.16
CA HIS A 89 -6.94 -8.59 -3.13
C HIS A 89 -6.09 -7.50 -2.50
N TRP A 90 -6.14 -7.35 -1.19
CA TRP A 90 -5.38 -6.35 -0.45
C TRP A 90 -4.74 -6.96 0.78
N ILE A 91 -3.63 -6.37 1.21
CA ILE A 91 -2.95 -6.74 2.44
C ILE A 91 -2.52 -5.49 3.20
N SER A 92 -2.56 -5.56 4.54
CA SER A 92 -2.06 -4.48 5.39
C SER A 92 -0.64 -4.78 5.83
N ILE A 93 0.24 -3.79 5.69
CA ILE A 93 1.64 -3.86 6.09
C ILE A 93 1.85 -2.91 7.26
N LEU A 94 2.37 -3.42 8.38
CA LEU A 94 2.74 -2.58 9.52
C LEU A 94 3.96 -1.73 9.15
N LEU A 95 3.87 -0.43 9.45
CA LEU A 95 4.97 0.50 9.23
C LEU A 95 5.79 0.70 10.50
N ASP A 96 6.13 -0.39 11.18
CA ASP A 96 6.89 -0.39 12.43
C ASP A 96 8.32 -0.94 12.27
N GLY A 97 8.73 -1.21 11.04
CA GLY A 97 10.04 -1.75 10.73
C GLY A 97 10.11 -3.28 10.73
N THR A 98 9.02 -3.98 11.07
CA THR A 98 8.98 -5.45 11.04
C THR A 98 9.19 -5.99 9.62
N VAL A 99 8.56 -5.37 8.63
CA VAL A 99 8.75 -5.74 7.22
C VAL A 99 9.96 -4.97 6.68
N PRO A 100 10.96 -5.66 6.11
CA PRO A 100 12.11 -4.98 5.51
C PRO A 100 11.67 -3.95 4.45
N GLU A 101 12.34 -2.80 4.44
CA GLU A 101 11.99 -1.71 3.52
C GLU A 101 11.99 -2.16 2.06
N GLU A 102 12.95 -2.99 1.66
CA GLU A 102 13.03 -3.54 0.31
C GLU A 102 11.76 -4.31 -0.06
N ASP A 103 11.29 -5.17 0.83
CA ASP A 103 10.08 -5.97 0.60
C ASP A 103 8.84 -5.09 0.53
N LEU A 104 8.76 -4.10 1.42
CA LEU A 104 7.66 -3.13 1.42
C LEU A 104 7.61 -2.37 0.10
N LEU A 105 8.73 -1.87 -0.38
CA LEU A 105 8.80 -1.12 -1.63
C LEU A 105 8.52 -1.99 -2.85
N ASP A 106 8.94 -3.25 -2.83
CA ASP A 106 8.62 -4.20 -3.91
C ASP A 106 7.11 -4.44 -4.00
N LEU A 107 6.44 -4.61 -2.87
CA LEU A 107 4.99 -4.79 -2.83
C LEU A 107 4.24 -3.53 -3.26
N LEU A 108 4.71 -2.37 -2.82
CA LEU A 108 4.13 -1.10 -3.22
C LEU A 108 4.29 -0.87 -4.73
N SER A 109 5.47 -1.17 -5.27
CA SER A 109 5.74 -1.05 -6.70
C SER A 109 4.88 -1.99 -7.53
N ALA A 110 4.69 -3.22 -7.07
CA ALA A 110 3.81 -4.18 -7.73
C ALA A 110 2.35 -3.70 -7.73
N SER A 111 1.89 -3.13 -6.61
CA SER A 111 0.55 -2.56 -6.52
C SER A 111 0.38 -1.38 -7.47
N HIS A 112 1.35 -0.48 -7.52
CA HIS A 112 1.33 0.66 -8.44
C HIS A 112 1.25 0.18 -9.89
N ARG A 113 2.00 -0.85 -10.25
CA ARG A 113 2.02 -1.41 -11.61
C ARG A 113 0.65 -1.87 -12.09
N ILE A 114 -0.18 -2.41 -11.19
CA ILE A 114 -1.54 -2.84 -11.51
C ILE A 114 -2.39 -1.65 -11.98
N THR A 115 -2.07 -0.44 -11.53
CA THR A 115 -2.80 0.79 -11.87
C THR A 115 -2.26 1.53 -13.09
N ILE A 116 -1.20 1.02 -13.74
CA ILE A 116 -0.68 1.62 -14.95
C ILE A 116 -1.55 1.17 -16.14
N PRO A 117 -1.99 2.09 -17.02
CA PRO A 117 -2.72 1.71 -18.21
C PRO A 117 -1.93 0.71 -19.06
N LYS A 118 -2.62 -0.28 -19.64
CA LYS A 118 -1.99 -1.38 -20.39
C LYS A 118 -1.05 -0.91 -21.50
N ASN A 119 -1.39 0.17 -22.20
CA ASN A 119 -0.55 0.69 -23.27
C ASN A 119 0.81 1.19 -22.77
N LYS A 120 0.93 1.58 -21.51
CA LYS A 120 2.19 2.01 -20.91
C LYS A 120 3.03 0.84 -20.38
N LEU A 121 2.45 -0.37 -20.31
CA LEU A 121 3.15 -1.59 -19.91
C LEU A 121 3.76 -2.35 -21.07
N ARG A 122 3.45 -1.94 -22.32
CA ARG A 122 4.01 -2.57 -23.51
C ARG A 122 5.51 -2.29 -23.60
N PRO A 123 6.29 -3.21 -24.16
CA PRO A 123 7.68 -2.96 -24.47
C PRO A 123 7.83 -1.70 -25.32
N ARG A 124 8.94 -0.99 -25.16
CA ARG A 124 9.18 0.27 -25.87
C ARG A 124 9.06 0.11 -27.40
N ALA A 125 9.59 -0.99 -27.96
CA ALA A 125 9.52 -1.25 -29.39
C ALA A 125 8.08 -1.31 -29.91
N GLU A 126 7.17 -1.89 -29.16
CA GLU A 126 5.75 -1.95 -29.52
C GLU A 126 5.08 -0.58 -29.44
N ARG A 127 5.52 0.26 -28.49
CA ARG A 127 4.95 1.60 -28.34
C ARG A 127 5.37 2.55 -29.46
N GLU A 128 6.50 2.29 -30.09
CA GLU A 128 7.04 3.13 -31.16
C GLU A 128 6.49 2.76 -32.55
N THR A 129 5.83 1.62 -32.66
CA THR A 129 5.21 1.19 -33.91
C THR A 129 3.73 1.60 -33.98
#